data_2f33eb64f747d3eed3731b3be8f4818c
#
_entry.id   2f33eb64f747d3eed3731b3be8f4818c
#
_cell.length_a   1.000
_cell.length_b   1.000
_cell.length_c   1.000
_cell.angle_alpha   90.00
_cell.angle_beta   90.00
_cell.angle_gamma   90.00
#
_symmetry.space_group_name_H-M   'P 1'
#
loop_
_entity.id
_entity.type
_entity.pdbx_description
1 polymer ?
#
loop_
_entity_poly.entity_id
_entity_poly.type
_entity_poly.pdbx_seq_one_letter_code
_entity_poly.pdbx_strand_id
1 'polypeptide(L)'
;MLLTNKIYEGNLFMRYSKHLTYAERMFLRARLNRVRHITLDPDGPGVVRIHLVPCHKPDRETPFTAILNGQDILPLNVSWAILLTNFIEALKPYTGKEIRPEEWSAINAQAVAATRKIYRKTEYAQIESDLKTLVDCLCTIARGGEPPLSIEPVSLTDYAPRMAAPHRMDLMVSSMVKDGAWHCNQKCLHCYAANQPLGAVKELDTDQWLAVIQKCRAAGIPQLTFTGGEPTLRHDLVKLVQAAQWFVTRLNTNGRMLTSMMCKDLHAASLDAVQITFYSADADIHNALVGVDGYTDTVNGIKNALAADLNVSLNTPLCSLNRDYLSVV
;
A
#
# COMPACT_ATOMS: atom_id res chain seq x y z
N MET A 1 -4.26 11.16 4.41
CA MET A 1 -5.21 12.27 4.28
C MET A 1 -6.22 11.89 3.24
N LEU A 2 -7.51 11.94 3.51
CA LEU A 2 -8.59 11.49 2.64
C LEU A 2 -9.31 12.70 2.04
N LEU A 3 -9.81 12.62 0.84
CA LEU A 3 -10.20 13.77 0.03
C LEU A 3 -11.71 13.80 -0.30
N THR A 4 -12.41 14.95 -0.23
CA THR A 4 -13.87 15.06 -0.43
C THR A 4 -14.31 15.86 -1.67
N ASN A 5 -15.55 15.73 -1.94
CA ASN A 5 -16.63 16.46 -2.64
C ASN A 5 -16.35 17.43 -3.83
N LYS A 6 -15.20 18.07 -4.00
CA LYS A 6 -15.00 18.99 -5.14
C LYS A 6 -14.60 18.33 -6.47
N ILE A 7 -14.18 17.07 -6.45
CA ILE A 7 -14.08 16.25 -7.68
C ILE A 7 -15.47 16.14 -8.36
N TYR A 8 -16.54 16.50 -7.64
CA TYR A 8 -17.91 16.37 -8.11
C TYR A 8 -18.37 17.46 -9.06
N GLU A 9 -17.78 18.66 -9.03
CA GLU A 9 -18.28 19.78 -9.84
C GLU A 9 -17.93 19.71 -11.33
N GLY A 10 -16.93 18.92 -11.72
CA GLY A 10 -16.54 18.69 -13.12
C GLY A 10 -17.13 17.46 -13.81
N ASN A 11 -17.79 16.57 -13.07
CA ASN A 11 -18.20 15.26 -13.59
C ASN A 11 -19.66 15.23 -14.07
N LEU A 12 -19.84 15.19 -15.38
CA LEU A 12 -21.15 15.03 -16.04
C LEU A 12 -21.89 13.74 -15.66
N PHE A 13 -21.20 12.77 -15.03
CA PHE A 13 -21.76 11.49 -14.56
C PHE A 13 -22.69 11.63 -13.34
N MET A 14 -22.74 12.79 -12.68
CA MET A 14 -23.31 12.94 -11.33
C MET A 14 -24.56 13.80 -11.26
N ARG A 15 -25.44 13.73 -12.23
CA ARG A 15 -26.74 14.40 -12.03
C ARG A 15 -27.82 13.41 -11.57
N TYR A 16 -28.39 13.68 -10.37
CA TYR A 16 -29.80 13.42 -9.97
C TYR A 16 -30.16 12.21 -9.12
N SER A 17 -29.27 11.43 -8.52
CA SER A 17 -29.72 10.44 -7.53
C SER A 17 -28.67 10.10 -6.49
N LYS A 18 -29.02 10.16 -5.18
CA LYS A 18 -28.19 9.62 -4.08
C LYS A 18 -28.01 8.10 -4.18
N HIS A 19 -28.82 7.43 -4.97
CA HIS A 19 -28.84 5.98 -5.11
C HIS A 19 -28.09 5.50 -6.34
N LEU A 20 -27.34 4.42 -6.18
CA LEU A 20 -26.70 3.72 -7.30
C LEU A 20 -27.76 3.19 -8.29
N THR A 21 -27.48 3.28 -9.57
CA THR A 21 -28.25 2.60 -10.61
C THR A 21 -28.13 1.07 -10.46
N TYR A 22 -29.03 0.35 -11.11
CA TYR A 22 -28.97 -1.12 -11.14
C TYR A 22 -27.65 -1.61 -11.78
N ALA A 23 -27.20 -0.98 -12.84
CA ALA A 23 -25.96 -1.34 -13.54
C ALA A 23 -24.72 -1.12 -12.66
N GLU A 24 -24.64 0.00 -11.93
CA GLU A 24 -23.58 0.27 -10.95
C GLU A 24 -23.58 -0.80 -9.84
N ARG A 25 -24.72 -1.09 -9.22
CA ARG A 25 -24.82 -2.11 -8.17
C ARG A 25 -24.36 -3.49 -8.65
N MET A 26 -24.76 -3.90 -9.83
CA MET A 26 -24.36 -5.19 -10.41
C MET A 26 -22.86 -5.22 -10.69
N PHE A 27 -22.31 -4.12 -11.24
CA PHE A 27 -20.86 -4.02 -11.48
C PHE A 27 -20.06 -4.11 -10.17
N LEU A 28 -20.44 -3.32 -9.17
CA LEU A 28 -19.75 -3.28 -7.88
C LEU A 28 -19.76 -4.67 -7.20
N ARG A 29 -20.90 -5.34 -7.19
CA ARG A 29 -21.01 -6.70 -6.63
C ARG A 29 -20.16 -7.72 -7.38
N ALA A 30 -20.09 -7.63 -8.68
CA ALA A 30 -19.38 -8.60 -9.52
C ALA A 30 -17.88 -8.32 -9.62
N ARG A 31 -17.48 -7.05 -9.66
CA ARG A 31 -16.12 -6.67 -10.04
C ARG A 31 -15.36 -5.81 -9.03
N LEU A 32 -16.04 -5.08 -8.17
CA LEU A 32 -15.42 -4.21 -7.17
C LEU A 32 -15.92 -4.55 -5.76
N ASN A 33 -16.01 -5.82 -5.44
CA ASN A 33 -16.33 -6.36 -4.12
C ASN A 33 -15.07 -6.71 -3.29
N ARG A 34 -13.90 -6.46 -3.84
CA ARG A 34 -12.57 -6.69 -3.24
C ARG A 34 -11.57 -5.72 -3.82
N VAL A 35 -10.46 -5.51 -3.13
CA VAL A 35 -9.38 -4.64 -3.60
C VAL A 35 -8.90 -5.04 -5.00
N ARG A 36 -8.67 -4.05 -5.85
CA ARG A 36 -8.04 -4.18 -7.16
C ARG A 36 -6.69 -3.51 -7.10
N HIS A 37 -5.73 -4.07 -7.79
CA HIS A 37 -4.38 -3.57 -7.76
C HIS A 37 -3.75 -3.64 -9.14
N ILE A 38 -2.90 -2.67 -9.45
CA ILE A 38 -2.01 -2.64 -10.60
C ILE A 38 -0.71 -1.93 -10.21
N THR A 39 0.39 -2.37 -10.79
CA THR A 39 1.68 -1.67 -10.73
C THR A 39 2.04 -1.23 -12.13
N LEU A 40 2.32 0.05 -12.29
CA LEU A 40 2.79 0.65 -13.53
C LEU A 40 4.27 0.98 -13.34
N ASP A 41 5.07 0.74 -14.39
CA ASP A 41 6.51 1.00 -14.39
C ASP A 41 7.26 0.36 -13.20
N PRO A 42 7.19 -0.99 -13.05
CA PRO A 42 7.70 -1.67 -11.86
C PRO A 42 9.22 -1.55 -11.69
N ASP A 43 9.95 -1.35 -12.79
CA ASP A 43 11.42 -1.33 -12.83
C ASP A 43 11.99 0.10 -13.03
N GLY A 44 11.10 1.11 -13.17
CA GLY A 44 11.48 2.50 -13.42
C GLY A 44 11.55 3.35 -12.16
N PRO A 45 12.28 4.47 -12.22
CA PRO A 45 12.21 5.49 -11.18
C PRO A 45 10.83 6.14 -11.20
N GLY A 46 10.07 6.01 -10.14
CA GLY A 46 8.71 6.56 -10.05
C GLY A 46 7.62 5.54 -10.36
N VAL A 47 7.84 4.31 -9.93
CA VAL A 47 6.82 3.26 -9.90
C VAL A 47 5.49 3.78 -9.34
N VAL A 48 4.39 3.39 -9.96
CA VAL A 48 3.03 3.75 -9.53
C VAL A 48 2.27 2.47 -9.19
N ARG A 49 2.09 2.20 -7.90
CA ARG A 49 1.23 1.12 -7.41
C ARG A 49 -0.11 1.69 -7.00
N ILE A 50 -1.15 1.19 -7.61
CA ILE A 50 -2.53 1.63 -7.36
C ILE A 50 -3.30 0.47 -6.73
N HIS A 51 -3.83 0.71 -5.53
CA HIS A 51 -4.77 -0.19 -4.86
C HIS A 51 -6.13 0.49 -4.80
N LEU A 52 -7.11 -0.03 -5.51
CA LEU A 52 -8.49 0.44 -5.43
C LEU A 52 -9.24 -0.39 -4.39
N VAL A 53 -9.59 0.26 -3.28
CA VAL A 53 -10.26 -0.35 -2.13
C VAL A 53 -11.76 -0.11 -2.21
N PRO A 54 -12.60 -1.17 -2.16
CA PRO A 54 -14.04 -1.03 -2.13
C PRO A 54 -14.52 -0.47 -0.80
N CYS A 55 -15.62 0.26 -0.81
CA CYS A 55 -16.31 0.67 0.40
C CYS A 55 -17.40 -0.32 0.81
N HIS A 56 -17.73 -0.32 2.11
CA HIS A 56 -18.86 -1.08 2.64
C HIS A 56 -20.16 -0.31 2.36
N LYS A 57 -21.17 -1.00 1.80
CA LYS A 57 -22.48 -0.42 1.45
C LYS A 57 -22.32 0.85 0.58
N PRO A 58 -21.77 0.71 -0.64
CA PRO A 58 -21.50 1.86 -1.50
C PRO A 58 -22.80 2.56 -1.91
N ASP A 59 -22.77 3.88 -1.86
CA ASP A 59 -23.73 4.78 -2.46
C ASP A 59 -22.98 5.86 -3.27
N ARG A 60 -23.66 6.87 -3.78
CA ARG A 60 -23.00 7.92 -4.56
C ARG A 60 -22.26 8.96 -3.72
N GLU A 61 -22.58 9.05 -2.45
CA GLU A 61 -21.92 9.97 -1.52
C GLU A 61 -20.73 9.31 -0.82
N THR A 62 -20.65 7.98 -0.89
CA THR A 62 -19.58 7.22 -0.25
C THR A 62 -18.40 7.07 -1.20
N PRO A 63 -17.24 7.60 -0.88
CA PRO A 63 -16.07 7.47 -1.74
C PRO A 63 -15.52 6.03 -1.70
N PHE A 64 -15.05 5.58 -2.85
CA PHE A 64 -14.08 4.50 -2.95
C PHE A 64 -12.69 5.08 -2.66
N THR A 65 -11.74 4.25 -2.34
CA THR A 65 -10.40 4.73 -1.97
C THR A 65 -9.36 4.14 -2.91
N ALA A 66 -8.59 5.02 -3.57
CA ALA A 66 -7.35 4.62 -4.22
C ALA A 66 -6.19 4.88 -3.25
N ILE A 67 -5.33 3.89 -3.06
CA ILE A 67 -4.09 4.01 -2.28
C ILE A 67 -2.94 3.90 -3.26
N LEU A 68 -2.06 4.91 -3.28
CA LEU A 68 -0.95 5.01 -4.20
C LEU A 68 0.36 4.79 -3.46
N ASN A 69 1.19 3.90 -3.96
CA ASN A 69 2.50 3.54 -3.40
C ASN A 69 2.47 3.26 -1.88
N GLY A 70 1.32 2.84 -1.36
CA GLY A 70 1.14 2.60 0.06
C GLY A 70 1.10 3.85 0.96
N GLN A 71 1.09 5.05 0.40
CA GLN A 71 1.13 6.33 1.14
C GLN A 71 -0.08 7.21 0.91
N ASP A 72 -0.29 7.60 -0.35
CA ASP A 72 -1.30 8.59 -0.69
C ASP A 72 -2.66 7.94 -0.83
N ILE A 73 -3.65 8.54 -0.18
CA ILE A 73 -5.01 8.02 -0.14
C ILE A 73 -5.94 9.01 -0.81
N LEU A 74 -6.54 8.59 -1.94
CA LEU A 74 -7.47 9.40 -2.71
C LEU A 74 -8.87 8.81 -2.70
N PRO A 75 -9.89 9.61 -2.41
CA PRO A 75 -11.27 9.21 -2.60
C PRO A 75 -11.65 9.29 -4.07
N LEU A 76 -12.37 8.30 -4.53
CA LEU A 76 -12.95 8.25 -5.86
C LEU A 76 -14.46 8.13 -5.75
N ASN A 77 -15.19 8.87 -6.59
CA ASN A 77 -16.60 8.61 -6.73
C ASN A 77 -16.86 7.27 -7.45
N VAL A 78 -18.10 6.81 -7.43
CA VAL A 78 -18.48 5.52 -8.02
C VAL A 78 -18.13 5.40 -9.49
N SER A 79 -18.29 6.47 -10.28
CA SER A 79 -18.01 6.43 -11.73
C SER A 79 -16.53 6.31 -12.01
N TRP A 80 -15.69 7.01 -11.27
CA TRP A 80 -14.23 6.91 -11.39
C TRP A 80 -13.70 5.59 -10.84
N ALA A 81 -14.29 5.05 -9.76
CA ALA A 81 -13.94 3.72 -9.26
C ALA A 81 -14.27 2.62 -10.29
N ILE A 82 -15.40 2.73 -10.98
CA ILE A 82 -15.79 1.82 -12.08
C ILE A 82 -14.83 1.98 -13.26
N LEU A 83 -14.51 3.21 -13.66
CA LEU A 83 -13.59 3.52 -14.75
C LEU A 83 -12.19 2.96 -14.46
N LEU A 84 -11.66 3.22 -13.26
CA LEU A 84 -10.37 2.69 -12.81
C LEU A 84 -10.38 1.16 -12.77
N THR A 85 -11.46 0.54 -12.30
CA THR A 85 -11.58 -0.93 -12.31
C THR A 85 -11.50 -1.48 -13.73
N ASN A 86 -12.20 -0.88 -14.69
CA ASN A 86 -12.15 -1.31 -16.08
C ASN A 86 -10.77 -1.08 -16.71
N PHE A 87 -10.08 -0.01 -16.34
CA PHE A 87 -8.71 0.26 -16.77
C PHE A 87 -7.73 -0.77 -16.21
N ILE A 88 -7.79 -1.07 -14.91
CA ILE A 88 -6.99 -2.12 -14.27
C ILE A 88 -7.23 -3.48 -14.95
N GLU A 89 -8.49 -3.82 -15.25
CA GLU A 89 -8.80 -5.09 -15.93
C GLU A 89 -8.25 -5.14 -17.36
N ALA A 90 -8.26 -4.02 -18.08
CA ALA A 90 -7.68 -3.92 -19.43
C ALA A 90 -6.15 -4.03 -19.43
N LEU A 91 -5.50 -3.56 -18.36
CA LEU A 91 -4.05 -3.64 -18.19
C LEU A 91 -3.54 -5.02 -17.79
N LYS A 92 -4.36 -5.87 -17.14
CA LYS A 92 -3.93 -7.19 -16.63
C LYS A 92 -3.16 -8.07 -17.62
N PRO A 93 -3.54 -8.18 -18.92
CA PRO A 93 -2.81 -9.00 -19.88
C PRO A 93 -1.38 -8.53 -20.15
N TYR A 94 -1.07 -7.30 -19.76
CA TYR A 94 0.20 -6.62 -19.97
C TYR A 94 1.08 -6.57 -18.71
N THR A 95 0.65 -7.15 -17.60
CA THR A 95 1.43 -7.19 -16.36
C THR A 95 2.81 -7.79 -16.61
N GLY A 96 3.88 -7.09 -16.22
CA GLY A 96 5.27 -7.51 -16.42
C GLY A 96 5.76 -7.42 -17.87
N LYS A 97 5.08 -6.69 -18.75
CA LYS A 97 5.47 -6.45 -20.14
C LYS A 97 5.61 -4.96 -20.40
N GLU A 98 6.54 -4.60 -21.27
CA GLU A 98 6.60 -3.27 -21.85
C GLU A 98 5.37 -3.07 -22.76
N ILE A 99 4.69 -1.94 -22.61
CA ILE A 99 3.47 -1.61 -23.36
C ILE A 99 3.83 -0.59 -24.44
N ARG A 100 3.60 -0.95 -25.69
CA ARG A 100 3.82 -0.07 -26.83
C ARG A 100 2.72 0.99 -26.96
N PRO A 101 2.98 2.15 -27.62
CA PRO A 101 1.99 3.23 -27.76
C PRO A 101 0.64 2.79 -28.34
N GLU A 102 0.63 1.91 -29.33
CA GLU A 102 -0.59 1.37 -29.95
C GLU A 102 -1.37 0.47 -28.97
N GLU A 103 -0.69 -0.27 -28.11
CA GLU A 103 -1.30 -1.11 -27.08
C GLU A 103 -1.94 -0.24 -25.97
N TRP A 104 -1.30 0.88 -25.61
CA TRP A 104 -1.91 1.87 -24.71
C TRP A 104 -3.23 2.41 -25.25
N SER A 105 -3.29 2.73 -26.55
CA SER A 105 -4.52 3.18 -27.20
C SER A 105 -5.61 2.11 -27.14
N ALA A 106 -5.25 0.83 -27.35
CA ALA A 106 -6.19 -0.29 -27.28
C ALA A 106 -6.68 -0.53 -25.84
N ILE A 107 -5.81 -0.43 -24.84
CA ILE A 107 -6.14 -0.56 -23.40
C ILE A 107 -7.16 0.53 -23.01
N ASN A 108 -6.87 1.78 -23.36
CA ASN A 108 -7.75 2.91 -23.08
C ASN A 108 -9.11 2.73 -23.74
N ALA A 109 -9.14 2.38 -25.04
CA ALA A 109 -10.38 2.13 -25.77
C ALA A 109 -11.19 0.98 -25.13
N GLN A 110 -10.56 -0.08 -24.68
CA GLN A 110 -11.22 -1.19 -23.98
C GLN A 110 -11.83 -0.74 -22.65
N ALA A 111 -11.10 0.04 -21.83
CA ALA A 111 -11.59 0.57 -20.57
C ALA A 111 -12.79 1.51 -20.77
N VAL A 112 -12.69 2.41 -21.75
CA VAL A 112 -13.75 3.35 -22.15
C VAL A 112 -14.99 2.60 -22.63
N ALA A 113 -14.84 1.62 -23.53
CA ALA A 113 -15.95 0.81 -24.03
C ALA A 113 -16.65 0.00 -22.94
N ALA A 114 -15.87 -0.56 -22.01
CA ALA A 114 -16.41 -1.29 -20.86
C ALA A 114 -17.22 -0.37 -19.92
N THR A 115 -16.72 0.84 -19.67
CA THR A 115 -17.38 1.85 -18.85
C THR A 115 -18.66 2.38 -19.53
N ARG A 116 -18.63 2.57 -20.84
CA ARG A 116 -19.77 3.01 -21.64
C ARG A 116 -20.96 2.04 -21.59
N LYS A 117 -20.70 0.73 -21.38
CA LYS A 117 -21.80 -0.26 -21.20
C LYS A 117 -22.62 0.00 -19.94
N ILE A 118 -22.02 0.64 -18.93
CA ILE A 118 -22.67 1.00 -17.66
C ILE A 118 -23.33 2.37 -17.80
N TYR A 119 -22.60 3.33 -18.38
CA TYR A 119 -23.02 4.73 -18.58
C TYR A 119 -23.42 5.00 -20.04
N ARG A 120 -24.50 4.35 -20.49
CA ARG A 120 -24.93 4.31 -21.90
C ARG A 120 -25.24 5.68 -22.52
N LYS A 121 -25.57 6.67 -21.69
CA LYS A 121 -25.92 8.03 -22.13
C LYS A 121 -24.72 8.99 -22.20
N THR A 122 -23.53 8.54 -21.76
CA THR A 122 -22.33 9.36 -21.74
C THR A 122 -21.55 9.17 -23.03
N GLU A 123 -21.08 10.26 -23.61
CA GLU A 123 -20.27 10.24 -24.83
C GLU A 123 -18.92 9.56 -24.60
N TYR A 124 -18.41 8.85 -25.62
CA TYR A 124 -17.10 8.19 -25.55
C TYR A 124 -15.98 9.17 -25.22
N ALA A 125 -15.97 10.32 -25.89
CA ALA A 125 -14.96 11.37 -25.68
C ALA A 125 -14.91 11.88 -24.24
N GLN A 126 -16.08 11.96 -23.57
CA GLN A 126 -16.12 12.35 -22.15
C GLN A 126 -15.49 11.28 -21.24
N ILE A 127 -15.80 10.00 -21.47
CA ILE A 127 -15.22 8.90 -20.68
C ILE A 127 -13.70 8.81 -20.90
N GLU A 128 -13.25 9.05 -22.13
CA GLU A 128 -11.83 9.07 -22.49
C GLU A 128 -11.09 10.22 -21.80
N SER A 129 -11.69 11.41 -21.81
CA SER A 129 -11.17 12.58 -21.10
C SER A 129 -11.09 12.34 -19.60
N ASP A 130 -12.12 11.74 -19.01
CA ASP A 130 -12.14 11.39 -17.59
C ASP A 130 -11.06 10.33 -17.25
N LEU A 131 -10.86 9.34 -18.12
CA LEU A 131 -9.81 8.33 -17.93
C LEU A 131 -8.43 8.98 -17.95
N LYS A 132 -8.16 9.84 -18.90
CA LYS A 132 -6.89 10.58 -18.98
C LYS A 132 -6.67 11.40 -17.71
N THR A 133 -7.65 12.20 -17.31
CA THR A 133 -7.57 13.03 -16.09
C THR A 133 -7.33 12.19 -14.85
N LEU A 134 -8.04 11.07 -14.71
CA LEU A 134 -7.88 10.14 -13.59
C LEU A 134 -6.46 9.57 -13.53
N VAL A 135 -5.95 9.04 -14.64
CA VAL A 135 -4.61 8.43 -14.71
C VAL A 135 -3.53 9.48 -14.45
N ASP A 136 -3.66 10.67 -15.08
CA ASP A 136 -2.72 11.78 -14.87
C ASP A 136 -2.67 12.21 -13.38
N CYS A 137 -3.84 12.31 -12.71
CA CYS A 137 -3.90 12.61 -11.28
C CYS A 137 -3.21 11.53 -10.44
N LEU A 138 -3.55 10.25 -10.67
CA LEU A 138 -2.99 9.14 -9.90
C LEU A 138 -1.47 9.06 -10.07
N CYS A 139 -0.97 9.18 -11.31
CA CYS A 139 0.47 9.13 -11.57
C CYS A 139 1.22 10.34 -11.02
N THR A 140 0.65 11.55 -11.11
CA THR A 140 1.26 12.77 -10.59
C THR A 140 1.42 12.70 -9.08
N ILE A 141 0.36 12.31 -8.36
CA ILE A 141 0.40 12.19 -6.88
C ILE A 141 1.36 11.08 -6.46
N ALA A 142 1.28 9.90 -7.09
CA ALA A 142 2.16 8.78 -6.77
C ALA A 142 3.65 9.10 -6.93
N ARG A 143 3.98 10.10 -7.76
CA ARG A 143 5.34 10.62 -7.98
C ARG A 143 5.66 11.86 -7.14
N GLY A 144 4.81 12.20 -6.17
CA GLY A 144 5.01 13.33 -5.26
C GLY A 144 4.71 14.71 -5.86
N GLY A 145 4.03 14.77 -7.01
CA GLY A 145 3.60 16.01 -7.65
C GLY A 145 2.23 16.50 -7.18
N GLU A 146 1.90 17.75 -7.50
CA GLU A 146 0.58 18.32 -7.25
C GLU A 146 -0.40 17.91 -8.38
N PRO A 147 -1.57 17.36 -8.04
CA PRO A 147 -2.54 16.94 -9.04
C PRO A 147 -3.16 18.16 -9.75
N PRO A 148 -3.58 18.00 -11.02
CA PRO A 148 -4.23 19.06 -11.79
C PRO A 148 -5.62 19.43 -11.26
N LEU A 149 -6.15 18.68 -10.30
CA LEU A 149 -7.45 18.90 -9.68
C LEU A 149 -7.25 19.20 -8.18
N SER A 150 -8.03 20.20 -7.70
CA SER A 150 -8.11 20.44 -6.25
C SER A 150 -8.85 19.27 -5.57
N ILE A 151 -8.18 18.64 -4.65
CA ILE A 151 -8.67 17.45 -3.97
C ILE A 151 -8.76 17.75 -2.47
N GLU A 152 -9.97 17.67 -1.87
CA GLU A 152 -10.19 17.92 -0.44
C GLU A 152 -10.00 16.64 0.40
N PRO A 153 -9.33 16.73 1.56
CA PRO A 153 -9.13 15.55 2.41
C PRO A 153 -10.42 15.09 3.12
N VAL A 154 -10.62 13.77 3.18
CA VAL A 154 -11.66 13.12 4.01
C VAL A 154 -11.06 12.74 5.36
N SER A 155 -11.77 12.99 6.43
CA SER A 155 -11.32 12.61 7.76
C SER A 155 -11.42 11.08 7.99
N LEU A 156 -10.61 10.56 8.91
CA LEU A 156 -10.74 9.16 9.32
C LEU A 156 -12.14 8.86 9.90
N THR A 157 -12.74 9.82 10.56
CA THR A 157 -14.10 9.71 11.13
C THR A 157 -15.14 9.49 10.05
N ASP A 158 -14.99 10.13 8.89
CA ASP A 158 -15.91 9.97 7.75
C ASP A 158 -15.68 8.66 7.02
N TYR A 159 -14.44 8.19 6.99
CA TYR A 159 -14.05 6.98 6.28
C TYR A 159 -14.30 5.69 7.08
N ALA A 160 -13.95 5.67 8.37
CA ALA A 160 -13.98 4.45 9.19
C ALA A 160 -15.34 3.71 9.20
N PRO A 161 -16.50 4.38 9.29
CA PRO A 161 -17.80 3.70 9.25
C PRO A 161 -18.11 3.01 7.93
N ARG A 162 -17.36 3.31 6.89
CA ARG A 162 -17.57 2.84 5.51
C ARG A 162 -16.59 1.75 5.09
N MET A 163 -15.69 1.34 5.99
CA MET A 163 -14.74 0.25 5.75
C MET A 163 -15.44 -1.11 5.71
N ALA A 164 -15.06 -1.93 4.73
CA ALA A 164 -15.60 -3.29 4.59
C ALA A 164 -14.95 -4.29 5.55
N ALA A 165 -13.75 -3.98 6.04
CA ALA A 165 -12.91 -4.82 6.91
C ALA A 165 -11.98 -3.94 7.73
N PRO A 166 -11.25 -4.48 8.72
CA PRO A 166 -10.15 -3.76 9.35
C PRO A 166 -9.20 -3.18 8.29
N HIS A 167 -8.80 -1.93 8.47
CA HIS A 167 -8.00 -1.21 7.48
C HIS A 167 -6.61 -1.84 7.30
N ARG A 168 -6.04 -2.40 8.38
CA ARG A 168 -4.72 -3.01 8.41
C ARG A 168 -4.70 -4.24 9.30
N MET A 169 -3.88 -5.22 8.91
CA MET A 169 -3.52 -6.36 9.73
C MET A 169 -2.00 -6.42 9.86
N ASP A 170 -1.51 -6.43 11.09
CA ASP A 170 -0.10 -6.63 11.39
C ASP A 170 0.17 -8.14 11.57
N LEU A 171 1.05 -8.69 10.75
CA LEU A 171 1.46 -10.08 10.77
C LEU A 171 2.81 -10.21 11.47
N MET A 172 2.80 -10.73 12.68
CA MET A 172 4.02 -11.01 13.44
C MET A 172 4.66 -12.30 12.92
N VAL A 173 5.34 -12.20 11.78
CA VAL A 173 5.90 -13.35 11.06
C VAL A 173 7.15 -13.94 11.70
N SER A 174 7.80 -13.18 12.58
CA SER A 174 9.00 -13.59 13.32
C SER A 174 8.78 -13.42 14.82
N SER A 175 9.14 -14.43 15.62
CA SER A 175 9.08 -14.37 17.08
C SER A 175 10.31 -13.67 17.66
N MET A 176 10.17 -13.14 18.89
CA MET A 176 11.31 -12.57 19.63
C MET A 176 12.22 -13.66 20.21
N VAL A 177 11.62 -14.80 20.56
CA VAL A 177 12.29 -15.95 21.15
C VAL A 177 11.96 -17.18 20.31
N LYS A 178 12.98 -17.90 19.87
CA LYS A 178 12.87 -19.13 19.10
C LYS A 178 13.72 -20.20 19.76
N ASP A 179 13.14 -21.37 19.98
CA ASP A 179 13.81 -22.51 20.62
C ASP A 179 14.47 -22.15 21.97
N GLY A 180 13.80 -21.27 22.72
CA GLY A 180 14.26 -20.81 24.04
C GLY A 180 15.38 -19.76 24.03
N ALA A 181 15.84 -19.32 22.84
CA ALA A 181 16.87 -18.31 22.68
C ALA A 181 16.30 -17.01 22.06
N TRP A 182 16.91 -15.88 22.41
CA TRP A 182 16.59 -14.59 21.78
C TRP A 182 16.86 -14.66 20.28
N HIS A 183 15.87 -14.35 19.48
CA HIS A 183 15.90 -14.54 18.02
C HIS A 183 16.08 -13.23 17.24
N CYS A 184 15.55 -12.09 17.75
CA CYS A 184 15.81 -10.81 17.10
C CYS A 184 17.31 -10.48 17.13
N ASN A 185 17.84 -9.90 16.06
CA ASN A 185 19.27 -9.50 15.96
C ASN A 185 19.58 -8.16 16.65
N GLN A 186 18.62 -7.60 17.41
CA GLN A 186 18.79 -6.47 18.34
C GLN A 186 18.19 -6.82 19.70
N LYS A 187 18.61 -6.09 20.75
CA LYS A 187 18.14 -6.21 22.14
C LYS A 187 17.70 -4.85 22.66
N CYS A 188 16.78 -4.21 21.95
CA CYS A 188 16.34 -2.84 22.25
C CYS A 188 15.85 -2.71 23.69
N LEU A 189 16.33 -1.67 24.41
CA LEU A 189 16.04 -1.44 25.83
C LEU A 189 14.54 -1.31 26.14
N HIS A 190 13.76 -0.77 25.21
CA HIS A 190 12.33 -0.52 25.35
C HIS A 190 11.48 -1.45 24.45
N CYS A 191 12.03 -2.61 24.06
CA CYS A 191 11.28 -3.56 23.22
C CYS A 191 10.02 -4.04 23.94
N TYR A 192 8.86 -3.61 23.44
CA TYR A 192 7.56 -3.96 24.02
C TYR A 192 7.28 -5.47 24.00
N ALA A 193 7.89 -6.20 23.07
CA ALA A 193 7.67 -7.65 22.89
C ALA A 193 8.66 -8.52 23.68
N ALA A 194 9.74 -7.94 24.25
CA ALA A 194 10.83 -8.71 24.88
C ALA A 194 10.37 -9.59 26.05
N ASN A 195 9.41 -9.10 26.84
CA ASN A 195 8.92 -9.78 28.05
C ASN A 195 7.46 -10.25 27.90
N GLN A 196 6.93 -10.30 26.66
CA GLN A 196 5.56 -10.75 26.42
C GLN A 196 5.55 -12.27 26.19
N PRO A 197 4.64 -13.02 26.83
CA PRO A 197 4.48 -14.47 26.58
C PRO A 197 4.27 -14.78 25.09
N LEU A 198 3.55 -13.91 24.38
CA LEU A 198 3.31 -14.05 22.93
C LEU A 198 4.58 -13.81 22.09
N GLY A 199 5.62 -13.19 22.63
CA GLY A 199 6.90 -13.04 21.95
C GLY A 199 7.68 -14.35 21.78
N ALA A 200 7.28 -15.42 22.49
CA ALA A 200 7.90 -16.74 22.49
C ALA A 200 7.04 -17.81 21.80
N VAL A 201 5.97 -17.43 21.09
CA VAL A 201 5.12 -18.41 20.40
C VAL A 201 5.87 -19.05 19.24
N LYS A 202 5.54 -20.32 18.94
CA LYS A 202 6.06 -21.02 17.78
C LYS A 202 5.68 -20.27 16.49
N GLU A 203 6.65 -19.98 15.67
CA GLU A 203 6.41 -19.37 14.35
C GLU A 203 5.59 -20.32 13.45
N LEU A 204 4.68 -19.72 12.70
CA LEU A 204 4.01 -20.41 11.60
C LEU A 204 5.03 -20.66 10.47
N ASP A 205 4.88 -21.79 9.81
CA ASP A 205 5.64 -22.08 8.59
C ASP A 205 5.13 -21.26 7.38
N THR A 206 5.82 -21.39 6.25
CA THR A 206 5.50 -20.64 5.03
C THR A 206 4.06 -20.91 4.58
N ASP A 207 3.62 -22.16 4.53
CA ASP A 207 2.30 -22.52 4.00
C ASP A 207 1.17 -22.03 4.92
N GLN A 208 1.39 -22.07 6.22
CA GLN A 208 0.49 -21.51 7.21
C GLN A 208 0.35 -19.99 7.05
N TRP A 209 1.46 -19.25 6.84
CA TRP A 209 1.41 -17.83 6.56
C TRP A 209 0.72 -17.52 5.22
N LEU A 210 0.97 -18.29 4.17
CA LEU A 210 0.24 -18.16 2.91
C LEU A 210 -1.27 -18.34 3.11
N ALA A 211 -1.69 -19.28 3.93
CA ALA A 211 -3.10 -19.48 4.27
C ALA A 211 -3.69 -18.28 5.05
N VAL A 212 -2.92 -17.69 6.00
CA VAL A 212 -3.33 -16.46 6.70
C VAL A 212 -3.51 -15.29 5.72
N ILE A 213 -2.55 -15.08 4.82
CA ILE A 213 -2.62 -14.04 3.78
C ILE A 213 -3.88 -14.23 2.92
N GLN A 214 -4.20 -15.46 2.51
CA GLN A 214 -5.43 -15.73 1.75
C GLN A 214 -6.71 -15.45 2.56
N LYS A 215 -6.72 -15.73 3.85
CA LYS A 215 -7.86 -15.39 4.74
C LYS A 215 -8.02 -13.87 4.87
N CYS A 216 -6.93 -13.11 5.02
CA CYS A 216 -6.96 -11.65 5.04
C CYS A 216 -7.53 -11.09 3.73
N ARG A 217 -7.13 -11.68 2.59
CA ARG A 217 -7.68 -11.32 1.28
C ARG A 217 -9.17 -11.61 1.18
N ALA A 218 -9.60 -12.78 1.61
CA ALA A 218 -11.02 -13.17 1.60
C ALA A 218 -11.86 -12.26 2.50
N ALA A 219 -11.31 -11.82 3.64
CA ALA A 219 -11.94 -10.86 4.54
C ALA A 219 -12.01 -9.43 3.99
N GLY A 220 -11.27 -9.11 2.91
CA GLY A 220 -11.25 -7.77 2.31
C GLY A 220 -10.35 -6.77 3.02
N ILE A 221 -9.40 -7.23 3.84
CA ILE A 221 -8.41 -6.35 4.50
C ILE A 221 -7.52 -5.72 3.42
N PRO A 222 -7.39 -4.37 3.35
CA PRO A 222 -6.64 -3.74 2.27
C PRO A 222 -5.14 -3.66 2.50
N GLN A 223 -4.66 -3.70 3.75
CA GLN A 223 -3.25 -3.52 4.09
C GLN A 223 -2.72 -4.64 4.98
N LEU A 224 -1.50 -5.09 4.70
CA LEU A 224 -0.75 -6.01 5.56
C LEU A 224 0.60 -5.38 5.96
N THR A 225 0.94 -5.49 7.24
CA THR A 225 2.27 -5.13 7.75
C THR A 225 2.99 -6.40 8.19
N PHE A 226 4.12 -6.69 7.59
CA PHE A 226 5.02 -7.74 8.07
C PHE A 226 5.88 -7.18 9.19
N THR A 227 5.83 -7.80 10.35
CA THR A 227 6.51 -7.37 11.58
C THR A 227 6.87 -8.58 12.44
N GLY A 228 7.25 -8.36 13.67
CA GLY A 228 7.58 -9.41 14.63
C GLY A 228 8.76 -9.03 15.51
N GLY A 229 9.64 -9.98 15.78
CA GLY A 229 10.95 -9.72 16.33
C GLY A 229 11.79 -8.96 15.32
N GLU A 230 12.29 -9.69 14.31
CA GLU A 230 12.87 -9.10 13.12
C GLU A 230 12.47 -9.93 11.90
N PRO A 231 11.54 -9.43 11.07
CA PRO A 231 10.99 -10.20 9.95
C PRO A 231 12.04 -10.52 8.86
N THR A 232 13.08 -9.70 8.71
CA THR A 232 14.13 -9.94 7.72
C THR A 232 15.05 -11.13 8.04
N LEU A 233 14.93 -11.71 9.23
CA LEU A 233 15.60 -12.97 9.58
C LEU A 233 14.89 -14.20 8.98
N ARG A 234 13.65 -14.04 8.47
CA ARG A 234 12.96 -15.14 7.79
C ARG A 234 13.48 -15.31 6.36
N HIS A 235 13.89 -16.51 6.04
CA HIS A 235 14.36 -16.87 4.69
C HIS A 235 13.26 -16.80 3.61
N ASP A 236 11.99 -16.91 4.01
CA ASP A 236 10.82 -16.91 3.13
C ASP A 236 10.09 -15.56 3.06
N LEU A 237 10.63 -14.49 3.69
CA LEU A 237 9.98 -13.17 3.74
C LEU A 237 9.59 -12.65 2.35
N VAL A 238 10.49 -12.71 1.38
CA VAL A 238 10.23 -12.26 0.00
C VAL A 238 9.06 -13.03 -0.61
N LYS A 239 8.99 -14.34 -0.39
CA LYS A 239 7.86 -15.18 -0.85
C LYS A 239 6.53 -14.79 -0.21
N LEU A 240 6.54 -14.43 1.09
CA LEU A 240 5.34 -13.96 1.80
C LEU A 240 4.88 -12.60 1.24
N VAL A 241 5.82 -11.67 1.02
CA VAL A 241 5.53 -10.37 0.39
C VAL A 241 4.95 -10.55 -1.02
N GLN A 242 5.55 -11.40 -1.83
CA GLN A 242 5.06 -11.70 -3.18
C GLN A 242 3.63 -12.29 -3.17
N ALA A 243 3.30 -13.14 -2.20
CA ALA A 243 1.95 -13.66 -2.03
C ALA A 243 0.94 -12.59 -1.59
N ALA A 244 1.45 -11.50 -1.02
CA ALA A 244 0.65 -10.37 -0.52
C ALA A 244 0.57 -9.19 -1.50
N GLN A 245 1.08 -9.28 -2.74
CA GLN A 245 1.09 -8.19 -3.74
C GLN A 245 -0.29 -7.57 -4.03
N TRP A 246 -1.34 -8.26 -3.65
CA TRP A 246 -2.72 -7.78 -3.77
C TRP A 246 -3.09 -6.72 -2.72
N PHE A 247 -2.35 -6.68 -1.60
CA PHE A 247 -2.52 -5.72 -0.52
C PHE A 247 -1.60 -4.52 -0.69
N VAL A 248 -1.89 -3.42 0.00
CA VAL A 248 -0.85 -2.47 0.38
C VAL A 248 0.03 -3.17 1.41
N THR A 249 1.30 -3.36 1.09
CA THR A 249 2.24 -4.12 1.91
C THR A 249 3.26 -3.22 2.58
N ARG A 250 3.47 -3.43 3.86
CA ARG A 250 4.46 -2.71 4.66
C ARG A 250 5.37 -3.69 5.37
N LEU A 251 6.62 -3.30 5.56
CA LEU A 251 7.60 -4.03 6.35
C LEU A 251 8.07 -3.14 7.49
N ASN A 252 7.90 -3.59 8.74
CA ASN A 252 8.51 -2.96 9.91
C ASN A 252 9.76 -3.76 10.29
N THR A 253 10.93 -3.12 10.25
CA THR A 253 12.23 -3.77 10.45
C THR A 253 13.20 -2.86 11.21
N ASN A 254 14.23 -3.44 11.79
CA ASN A 254 15.37 -2.67 12.31
C ASN A 254 16.39 -2.30 11.22
N GLY A 255 16.21 -2.78 9.99
CA GLY A 255 16.99 -2.40 8.82
C GLY A 255 18.33 -3.10 8.66
N ARG A 256 18.85 -3.80 9.67
CA ARG A 256 20.23 -4.35 9.66
C ARG A 256 20.47 -5.40 8.57
N MET A 257 19.45 -6.15 8.17
CA MET A 257 19.53 -7.18 7.14
C MET A 257 19.12 -6.70 5.75
N LEU A 258 18.78 -5.43 5.58
CA LEU A 258 18.39 -4.87 4.30
C LEU A 258 19.60 -4.68 3.38
N THR A 259 20.07 -5.79 2.80
CA THR A 259 21.09 -5.76 1.75
C THR A 259 20.52 -5.21 0.46
N SER A 260 21.37 -4.72 -0.45
CA SER A 260 20.93 -4.24 -1.78
C SER A 260 20.14 -5.31 -2.55
N MET A 261 20.53 -6.60 -2.44
CA MET A 261 19.81 -7.70 -3.08
C MET A 261 18.41 -7.88 -2.45
N MET A 262 18.33 -7.98 -1.10
CA MET A 262 17.04 -8.13 -0.41
C MET A 262 16.09 -6.98 -0.73
N CYS A 263 16.57 -5.74 -0.77
CA CYS A 263 15.73 -4.59 -1.13
C CYS A 263 15.20 -4.68 -2.56
N LYS A 264 16.01 -5.10 -3.52
CA LYS A 264 15.57 -5.35 -4.91
C LYS A 264 14.54 -6.47 -4.99
N ASP A 265 14.76 -7.57 -4.28
CA ASP A 265 13.82 -8.70 -4.24
C ASP A 265 12.49 -8.31 -3.59
N LEU A 266 12.52 -7.53 -2.51
CA LEU A 266 11.32 -7.01 -1.85
C LEU A 266 10.55 -6.03 -2.76
N HIS A 267 11.27 -5.15 -3.47
CA HIS A 267 10.67 -4.26 -4.46
C HIS A 267 10.00 -5.06 -5.59
N ALA A 268 10.70 -6.04 -6.18
CA ALA A 268 10.17 -6.91 -7.22
C ALA A 268 8.98 -7.77 -6.72
N ALA A 269 8.95 -8.11 -5.43
CA ALA A 269 7.82 -8.78 -4.78
C ALA A 269 6.62 -7.86 -4.51
N SER A 270 6.69 -6.58 -4.89
CA SER A 270 5.65 -5.54 -4.67
C SER A 270 5.50 -5.11 -3.21
N LEU A 271 6.61 -4.97 -2.47
CA LEU A 271 6.59 -4.26 -1.20
C LEU A 271 6.37 -2.76 -1.44
N ASP A 272 5.33 -2.19 -0.82
CA ASP A 272 4.99 -0.78 -1.01
C ASP A 272 5.78 0.15 -0.10
N ALA A 273 6.04 -0.22 1.14
CA ALA A 273 6.72 0.65 2.09
C ALA A 273 7.55 -0.14 3.12
N VAL A 274 8.66 0.45 3.52
CA VAL A 274 9.51 -0.03 4.62
C VAL A 274 9.52 1.02 5.72
N GLN A 275 9.19 0.62 6.94
CA GLN A 275 9.39 1.44 8.13
C GLN A 275 10.60 0.90 8.88
N ILE A 276 11.64 1.71 8.99
CA ILE A 276 12.89 1.35 9.67
C ILE A 276 12.97 2.06 11.00
N THR A 277 13.22 1.31 12.08
CA THR A 277 13.42 1.90 13.40
C THR A 277 14.83 2.46 13.51
N PHE A 278 14.94 3.77 13.70
CA PHE A 278 16.20 4.49 13.79
C PHE A 278 16.14 5.52 14.92
N TYR A 279 17.03 5.43 15.88
CA TYR A 279 16.89 6.16 17.15
C TYR A 279 17.68 7.46 17.21
N SER A 280 18.81 7.56 16.53
CA SER A 280 19.68 8.73 16.53
C SER A 280 20.64 8.68 15.36
N ALA A 281 21.06 9.85 14.87
CA ALA A 281 22.20 10.01 13.96
C ALA A 281 23.55 9.83 14.68
N ASP A 282 23.55 9.88 16.02
CA ASP A 282 24.69 9.53 16.85
C ASP A 282 24.74 8.02 17.03
N ALA A 283 25.86 7.40 16.62
CA ALA A 283 26.04 5.95 16.64
C ALA A 283 26.02 5.35 18.06
N ASP A 284 26.61 6.05 19.02
CA ASP A 284 26.71 5.56 20.40
C ASP A 284 25.33 5.53 21.06
N ILE A 285 24.52 6.57 20.82
CA ILE A 285 23.15 6.66 21.30
C ILE A 285 22.28 5.58 20.64
N HIS A 286 22.38 5.44 19.31
CA HIS A 286 21.65 4.41 18.59
C HIS A 286 21.98 3.03 19.13
N ASN A 287 23.29 2.70 19.21
CA ASN A 287 23.77 1.40 19.66
C ASN A 287 23.39 1.10 21.12
N ALA A 288 23.45 2.09 22.00
CA ALA A 288 22.99 1.96 23.38
C ALA A 288 21.49 1.59 23.45
N LEU A 289 20.66 2.20 22.61
CA LEU A 289 19.19 1.95 22.59
C LEU A 289 18.82 0.61 21.97
N VAL A 290 19.54 0.16 20.95
CA VAL A 290 19.27 -1.13 20.29
C VAL A 290 20.01 -2.31 20.97
N GLY A 291 20.92 -2.01 21.92
CA GLY A 291 21.63 -3.00 22.72
C GLY A 291 22.65 -3.86 21.95
N VAL A 292 23.08 -3.40 20.79
CA VAL A 292 24.07 -4.03 19.91
C VAL A 292 24.79 -2.96 19.08
N ASP A 293 25.96 -3.27 18.53
CA ASP A 293 26.59 -2.47 17.50
C ASP A 293 25.86 -2.69 16.16
N GLY A 294 24.90 -1.82 15.87
CA GLY A 294 23.97 -1.97 14.74
C GLY A 294 23.80 -0.71 13.89
N TYR A 295 24.38 0.42 14.31
CA TYR A 295 24.19 1.71 13.63
C TYR A 295 24.54 1.67 12.14
N THR A 296 25.76 1.21 11.85
CA THR A 296 26.27 1.17 10.46
C THR A 296 25.41 0.27 9.58
N ASP A 297 24.99 -0.90 10.09
CA ASP A 297 24.13 -1.83 9.37
C ASP A 297 22.77 -1.20 9.06
N THR A 298 22.16 -0.53 10.07
CA THR A 298 20.85 0.14 9.89
C THR A 298 20.93 1.28 8.89
N VAL A 299 21.98 2.12 8.97
CA VAL A 299 22.20 3.22 7.99
C VAL A 299 22.39 2.67 6.58
N ASN A 300 23.16 1.59 6.41
CA ASN A 300 23.33 0.94 5.12
C ASN A 300 22.00 0.35 4.62
N GLY A 301 21.21 -0.23 5.50
CA GLY A 301 19.87 -0.74 5.18
C GLY A 301 18.93 0.36 4.67
N ILE A 302 18.94 1.54 5.30
CA ILE A 302 18.19 2.73 4.85
C ILE A 302 18.63 3.13 3.43
N LYS A 303 19.96 3.27 3.20
CA LYS A 303 20.51 3.62 1.89
C LYS A 303 20.17 2.58 0.81
N ASN A 304 20.26 1.30 1.14
CA ASN A 304 19.92 0.22 0.21
C ASN A 304 18.44 0.22 -0.15
N ALA A 305 17.56 0.49 0.82
CA ALA A 305 16.12 0.56 0.58
C ALA A 305 15.76 1.74 -0.32
N LEU A 306 16.34 2.92 -0.08
CA LEU A 306 16.18 4.09 -0.92
C LEU A 306 16.73 3.85 -2.35
N ALA A 307 17.92 3.24 -2.46
CA ALA A 307 18.53 2.92 -3.76
C ALA A 307 17.76 1.85 -4.56
N ALA A 308 16.89 1.07 -3.89
CA ALA A 308 15.99 0.11 -4.52
C ALA A 308 14.60 0.69 -4.80
N ASP A 309 14.42 2.00 -4.69
CA ASP A 309 13.15 2.72 -4.90
C ASP A 309 12.01 2.22 -3.99
N LEU A 310 12.35 1.74 -2.81
CA LEU A 310 11.39 1.42 -1.77
C LEU A 310 10.98 2.72 -1.06
N ASN A 311 9.70 2.80 -0.72
CA ASN A 311 9.19 3.88 0.07
C ASN A 311 9.61 3.73 1.54
N VAL A 312 10.54 4.56 2.01
CA VAL A 312 11.15 4.46 3.33
C VAL A 312 10.57 5.48 4.29
N SER A 313 10.16 5.03 5.47
CA SER A 313 9.86 5.88 6.62
C SER A 313 10.74 5.48 7.81
N LEU A 314 11.19 6.47 8.57
CA LEU A 314 11.91 6.23 9.82
C LEU A 314 10.94 6.32 10.99
N ASN A 315 11.05 5.38 11.92
CA ASN A 315 10.35 5.40 13.19
C ASN A 315 11.35 5.65 14.31
N THR A 316 11.24 6.82 14.96
CA THR A 316 12.14 7.23 16.04
C THR A 316 11.37 7.35 17.34
N PRO A 317 11.25 6.26 18.13
CA PRO A 317 10.66 6.33 19.45
C PRO A 317 11.49 7.23 20.37
N LEU A 318 10.82 8.23 20.99
CA LEU A 318 11.46 9.19 21.86
C LEU A 318 11.62 8.66 23.27
N CYS A 319 12.80 8.83 23.82
CA CYS A 319 13.10 8.55 25.22
C CYS A 319 14.11 9.56 25.79
N SER A 320 14.41 9.47 27.07
CA SER A 320 15.36 10.38 27.72
C SER A 320 16.77 10.37 27.12
N LEU A 321 17.16 9.28 26.45
CA LEU A 321 18.50 9.13 25.87
C LEU A 321 18.67 9.82 24.52
N ASN A 322 17.59 9.97 23.72
CA ASN A 322 17.67 10.52 22.38
C ASN A 322 16.87 11.82 22.16
N ARG A 323 16.15 12.32 23.16
CA ARG A 323 15.29 13.50 23.03
C ARG A 323 16.01 14.76 22.55
N ASP A 324 17.28 14.91 22.93
CA ASP A 324 18.08 16.11 22.64
C ASP A 324 18.79 16.04 21.27
N TYR A 325 18.65 14.91 20.55
CA TYR A 325 19.33 14.61 19.26
C TYR A 325 18.38 14.55 18.06
N LEU A 326 17.12 14.88 18.24
CA LEU A 326 16.08 14.81 17.19
C LEU A 326 16.29 15.78 16.03
N SER A 327 16.94 16.92 16.29
CA SER A 327 17.22 17.90 15.26
C SER A 327 18.29 17.46 14.24
N VAL A 328 18.84 16.25 14.41
CA VAL A 328 19.96 15.70 13.63
C VAL A 328 19.58 14.37 12.93
N VAL A 329 18.34 13.92 13.06
CA VAL A 329 17.85 12.69 12.41
C VAL A 329 17.22 12.97 11.02
#